data_1c9118fd40720c8464d41a30c705a3fa
#
_entry.id   1c9118fd40720c8464d41a30c705a3fa
#
_cell.length_a   1.000
_cell.length_b   1.000
_cell.length_c   1.000
_cell.angle_alpha   90.00
_cell.angle_beta   90.00
_cell.angle_gamma   90.00
#
_symmetry.space_group_name_H-M   'P 1'
#
loop_
_entity.id
_entity.type
_entity.pdbx_description
1 polymer ?
#
loop_
_entity_poly.entity_id
_entity_poly.type
_entity_poly.pdbx_seq_one_letter_code
_entity_poly.pdbx_strand_id
1 'polypeptide(L)'
;ALRLEENDSLEEIAAGITTAATLSRFERGETQLSAAVVLKLLTRFDQDVESIQQGYRALNQDNFFQQVNRATVAGKPTLLALAKRQYRLWRETGLIFYRLNQINIMAHNGFSDPSFQTTPAMKTDVMRYLKRIKHWGLYELDLFAATLVLFDSKQSVSYTHLTLPTILR
;
A
#
# COMPACT_ATOMS: atom_id res chain seq x y z
N ALA A 1 -15.02 -0.37 -13.20
CA ALA A 1 -14.69 -1.80 -13.37
C ALA A 1 -14.04 -1.99 -14.74
N LEU A 2 -12.97 -2.81 -14.84
CA LEU A 2 -12.20 -3.04 -16.09
C LEU A 2 -13.10 -3.29 -17.30
N ARG A 3 -14.13 -4.15 -17.15
CA ARG A 3 -15.09 -4.45 -18.20
C ARG A 3 -15.77 -3.21 -18.81
N LEU A 4 -16.11 -2.21 -17.99
CA LEU A 4 -16.75 -0.99 -18.46
C LEU A 4 -15.78 -0.07 -19.22
N GLU A 5 -14.50 -0.14 -18.90
CA GLU A 5 -13.44 0.61 -19.60
C GLU A 5 -13.19 0.03 -20.99
N GLU A 6 -13.36 -1.29 -21.15
CA GLU A 6 -13.17 -2.00 -22.41
C GLU A 6 -14.47 -2.20 -23.22
N ASN A 7 -15.62 -1.74 -22.68
CA ASN A 7 -16.96 -1.89 -23.27
C ASN A 7 -17.42 -3.35 -23.49
N ASP A 8 -16.91 -4.29 -22.69
CA ASP A 8 -17.28 -5.69 -22.76
C ASP A 8 -18.63 -5.98 -22.09
N SER A 9 -19.38 -6.93 -22.62
CA SER A 9 -20.63 -7.40 -22.00
C SER A 9 -20.36 -8.36 -20.82
N LEU A 10 -21.33 -8.47 -19.90
CA LEU A 10 -21.26 -9.44 -18.80
C LEU A 10 -21.20 -10.88 -19.31
N GLU A 11 -21.92 -11.17 -20.38
CA GLU A 11 -21.99 -12.47 -21.03
C GLU A 11 -20.63 -12.89 -21.60
N GLU A 12 -19.95 -12.01 -22.32
CA GLU A 12 -18.63 -12.25 -22.90
C GLU A 12 -17.59 -12.54 -21.85
N ILE A 13 -17.53 -11.71 -20.81
CA ILE A 13 -16.54 -11.87 -19.75
C ILE A 13 -16.81 -13.11 -18.89
N ALA A 14 -18.08 -13.44 -18.63
CA ALA A 14 -18.46 -14.59 -17.82
C ALA A 14 -18.35 -15.93 -18.55
N ALA A 15 -18.41 -15.94 -19.88
CA ALA A 15 -18.50 -17.17 -20.70
C ALA A 15 -17.42 -18.21 -20.33
N GLY A 16 -17.85 -19.43 -19.98
CA GLY A 16 -16.95 -20.54 -19.60
C GLY A 16 -16.23 -20.40 -18.25
N ILE A 17 -16.47 -19.33 -17.49
CA ILE A 17 -15.86 -19.06 -16.18
C ILE A 17 -16.93 -19.03 -15.08
N THR A 18 -17.99 -18.26 -15.28
CA THR A 18 -19.12 -18.09 -14.36
C THR A 18 -20.37 -17.69 -15.12
N THR A 19 -21.45 -17.31 -14.44
CA THR A 19 -22.65 -16.77 -15.11
C THR A 19 -22.63 -15.24 -15.11
N ALA A 20 -23.22 -14.61 -16.13
CA ALA A 20 -23.38 -13.16 -16.20
C ALA A 20 -24.07 -12.59 -14.94
N ALA A 21 -25.09 -13.30 -14.42
CA ALA A 21 -25.79 -12.91 -13.19
C ALA A 21 -24.88 -12.94 -11.95
N THR A 22 -23.99 -13.94 -11.85
CA THR A 22 -23.04 -14.05 -10.74
C THR A 22 -21.97 -12.96 -10.84
N LEU A 23 -21.45 -12.71 -12.05
CA LEU A 23 -20.49 -11.63 -12.29
C LEU A 23 -21.10 -10.25 -11.96
N SER A 24 -22.35 -10.01 -12.40
CA SER A 24 -23.07 -8.78 -12.08
C SER A 24 -23.25 -8.54 -10.57
N ARG A 25 -23.61 -9.59 -9.81
CA ARG A 25 -23.69 -9.49 -8.34
C ARG A 25 -22.33 -9.22 -7.70
N PHE A 26 -21.27 -9.84 -8.22
CA PHE A 26 -19.91 -9.59 -7.74
C PHE A 26 -19.50 -8.14 -7.99
N GLU A 27 -19.74 -7.59 -9.18
CA GLU A 27 -19.43 -6.18 -9.50
C GLU A 27 -20.19 -5.19 -8.60
N ARG A 28 -21.41 -5.55 -8.16
CA ARG A 28 -22.17 -4.76 -7.17
C ARG A 28 -21.76 -5.00 -5.71
N GLY A 29 -20.83 -5.92 -5.46
CA GLY A 29 -20.40 -6.28 -4.10
C GLY A 29 -21.41 -7.15 -3.32
N GLU A 30 -22.40 -7.73 -3.99
CA GLU A 30 -23.47 -8.56 -3.38
C GLU A 30 -23.07 -10.02 -3.16
N THR A 31 -21.98 -10.46 -3.78
CA THR A 31 -21.45 -11.81 -3.64
C THR A 31 -19.93 -11.83 -3.75
N GLN A 32 -19.33 -12.94 -3.31
CA GLN A 32 -17.91 -13.18 -3.44
C GLN A 32 -17.67 -14.28 -4.48
N LEU A 33 -16.57 -14.16 -5.22
CA LEU A 33 -16.07 -15.20 -6.12
C LEU A 33 -14.88 -15.90 -5.48
N SER A 34 -14.69 -17.16 -5.83
CA SER A 34 -13.45 -17.85 -5.44
C SER A 34 -12.23 -17.22 -6.12
N ALA A 35 -11.07 -17.29 -5.49
CA ALA A 35 -9.83 -16.78 -6.06
C ALA A 35 -9.56 -17.37 -7.46
N ALA A 36 -9.87 -18.66 -7.68
CA ALA A 36 -9.69 -19.32 -8.96
C ALA A 36 -10.57 -18.70 -10.07
N VAL A 37 -11.81 -18.32 -9.74
CA VAL A 37 -12.72 -17.66 -10.69
C VAL A 37 -12.22 -16.24 -10.98
N VAL A 38 -11.81 -15.50 -9.94
CA VAL A 38 -11.25 -14.14 -10.11
C VAL A 38 -10.02 -14.18 -11.02
N LEU A 39 -9.07 -15.08 -10.77
CA LEU A 39 -7.87 -15.21 -11.61
C LEU A 39 -8.20 -15.50 -13.08
N LYS A 40 -9.19 -16.38 -13.35
CA LYS A 40 -9.64 -16.65 -14.72
C LYS A 40 -10.28 -15.43 -15.39
N LEU A 41 -11.07 -14.65 -14.64
CA LEU A 41 -11.62 -13.39 -15.16
C LEU A 41 -10.53 -12.39 -15.51
N LEU A 42 -9.51 -12.28 -14.68
CA LEU A 42 -8.40 -11.35 -14.89
C LEU A 42 -7.56 -11.68 -16.12
N THR A 43 -7.32 -12.97 -16.39
CA THR A 43 -6.66 -13.40 -17.64
C THR A 43 -7.41 -12.99 -18.90
N ARG A 44 -8.73 -12.78 -18.81
CA ARG A 44 -9.52 -12.30 -19.95
C ARG A 44 -9.30 -10.84 -20.29
N PHE A 45 -8.89 -10.04 -19.30
CA PHE A 45 -8.51 -8.63 -19.47
C PHE A 45 -7.01 -8.43 -19.70
N ASP A 46 -6.27 -9.45 -20.10
CA ASP A 46 -4.80 -9.41 -20.18
C ASP A 46 -4.12 -8.84 -18.91
N GLN A 47 -4.84 -8.90 -17.78
CA GLN A 47 -4.33 -8.43 -16.49
C GLN A 47 -3.61 -9.58 -15.79
N ASP A 48 -2.36 -9.37 -15.48
CA ASP A 48 -1.61 -10.26 -14.60
C ASP A 48 -1.86 -9.93 -13.10
N VAL A 49 -1.52 -10.87 -12.24
CA VAL A 49 -1.68 -10.70 -10.78
C VAL A 49 -0.79 -9.56 -10.25
N GLU A 50 0.33 -9.28 -10.91
CA GLU A 50 1.26 -8.23 -10.50
C GLU A 50 0.67 -6.84 -10.77
N SER A 51 0.04 -6.61 -11.91
CA SER A 51 -0.66 -5.37 -12.25
C SER A 51 -1.76 -5.05 -11.26
N ILE A 52 -2.52 -6.06 -10.84
CA ILE A 52 -3.59 -5.88 -9.85
C ILE A 52 -3.04 -5.60 -8.46
N GLN A 53 -1.97 -6.29 -8.07
CA GLN A 53 -1.30 -5.98 -6.81
C GLN A 53 -0.77 -4.54 -6.79
N GLN A 54 -0.23 -4.06 -7.90
CA GLN A 54 0.24 -2.67 -8.02
C GLN A 54 -0.91 -1.69 -7.91
N GLY A 55 -2.03 -1.91 -8.61
CA GLY A 55 -3.24 -1.09 -8.51
C GLY A 55 -3.82 -1.07 -7.09
N TYR A 56 -3.90 -2.23 -6.43
CA TYR A 56 -4.37 -2.32 -5.05
C TYR A 56 -3.43 -1.60 -4.07
N ARG A 57 -2.12 -1.68 -4.27
CA ARG A 57 -1.14 -0.93 -3.47
C ARG A 57 -1.31 0.56 -3.66
N ALA A 58 -1.43 1.04 -4.91
CA ALA A 58 -1.62 2.45 -5.21
C ALA A 58 -2.89 3.01 -4.53
N LEU A 59 -4.03 2.33 -4.65
CA LEU A 59 -5.27 2.73 -3.98
C LEU A 59 -5.12 2.81 -2.45
N ASN A 60 -4.42 1.85 -1.84
CA ASN A 60 -4.20 1.87 -0.40
C ASN A 60 -3.24 3.00 0.03
N GLN A 61 -2.24 3.31 -0.79
CA GLN A 61 -1.31 4.41 -0.56
C GLN A 61 -2.03 5.76 -0.65
N ASP A 62 -2.82 5.99 -1.68
CA ASP A 62 -3.62 7.21 -1.84
C ASP A 62 -4.59 7.40 -0.67
N ASN A 63 -5.30 6.36 -0.27
CA ASN A 63 -6.17 6.38 0.90
C ASN A 63 -5.40 6.70 2.19
N PHE A 64 -4.20 6.16 2.35
CA PHE A 64 -3.37 6.44 3.51
C PHE A 64 -2.93 7.92 3.54
N PHE A 65 -2.40 8.46 2.44
CA PHE A 65 -1.99 9.85 2.36
C PHE A 65 -3.15 10.81 2.60
N GLN A 66 -4.34 10.52 2.06
CA GLN A 66 -5.54 11.32 2.36
C GLN A 66 -5.90 11.29 3.84
N GLN A 67 -5.81 10.13 4.50
CA GLN A 67 -6.06 10.01 5.94
C GLN A 67 -5.03 10.81 6.75
N VAL A 68 -3.75 10.75 6.40
CA VAL A 68 -2.68 11.54 7.04
C VAL A 68 -2.94 13.03 6.88
N ASN A 69 -3.24 13.49 5.66
CA ASN A 69 -3.52 14.90 5.40
C ASN A 69 -4.69 15.41 6.26
N ARG A 70 -5.80 14.67 6.29
CA ARG A 70 -6.96 15.03 7.15
C ARG A 70 -6.59 15.04 8.63
N ALA A 71 -5.82 14.06 9.09
CA ALA A 71 -5.40 13.97 10.48
C ALA A 71 -4.41 15.08 10.85
N THR A 72 -3.56 15.52 9.93
CA THR A 72 -2.63 16.65 10.11
C THR A 72 -3.41 17.95 10.32
N VAL A 73 -4.41 18.22 9.49
CA VAL A 73 -5.28 19.40 9.62
C VAL A 73 -6.07 19.36 10.94
N ALA A 74 -6.53 18.19 11.36
CA ALA A 74 -7.27 18.01 12.63
C ALA A 74 -6.37 18.05 13.88
N GLY A 75 -5.05 17.98 13.69
CA GLY A 75 -4.07 18.16 14.75
C GLY A 75 -3.54 16.87 15.38
N LYS A 76 -2.56 17.05 16.27
CA LYS A 76 -1.77 16.01 16.93
C LYS A 76 -2.58 14.84 17.53
N PRO A 77 -3.68 15.04 18.27
CA PRO A 77 -4.44 13.93 18.84
C PRO A 77 -4.96 12.97 17.75
N THR A 78 -5.39 13.51 16.62
CA THR A 78 -5.92 12.75 15.48
C THR A 78 -4.81 11.96 14.78
N LEU A 79 -3.63 12.56 14.59
CA LEU A 79 -2.45 11.86 14.05
C LEU A 79 -2.01 10.69 14.94
N LEU A 80 -1.94 10.88 16.25
CA LEU A 80 -1.62 9.82 17.20
C LEU A 80 -2.68 8.70 17.20
N ALA A 81 -3.96 9.07 17.11
CA ALA A 81 -5.05 8.09 16.99
C ALA A 81 -4.93 7.28 15.69
N LEU A 82 -4.59 7.94 14.56
CA LEU A 82 -4.35 7.28 13.28
C LEU A 82 -3.15 6.31 13.38
N ALA A 83 -2.02 6.72 13.94
CA ALA A 83 -0.86 5.86 14.14
C ALA A 83 -1.20 4.63 15.01
N LYS A 84 -1.95 4.81 16.11
CA LYS A 84 -2.42 3.72 16.96
C LYS A 84 -3.36 2.77 16.21
N ARG A 85 -4.25 3.30 15.35
CA ARG A 85 -5.13 2.49 14.52
C ARG A 85 -4.33 1.64 13.53
N GLN A 86 -3.35 2.21 12.85
CA GLN A 86 -2.47 1.48 11.93
C GLN A 86 -1.72 0.35 12.67
N TYR A 87 -1.19 0.62 13.86
CA TYR A 87 -0.56 -0.41 14.69
C TYR A 87 -1.51 -1.55 15.05
N ARG A 88 -2.75 -1.25 15.43
CA ARG A 88 -3.77 -2.26 15.75
C ARG A 88 -4.07 -3.13 14.54
N LEU A 89 -4.33 -2.53 13.38
CA LEU A 89 -4.59 -3.25 12.13
C LEU A 89 -3.43 -4.17 11.75
N TRP A 90 -2.19 -3.72 11.95
CA TRP A 90 -1.04 -4.59 11.77
C TRP A 90 -1.05 -5.80 12.72
N ARG A 91 -1.37 -5.58 13.98
CA ARG A 91 -1.44 -6.67 14.98
C ARG A 91 -2.54 -7.68 14.66
N GLU A 92 -3.65 -7.23 14.12
CA GLU A 92 -4.81 -8.06 13.77
C GLU A 92 -4.62 -8.81 12.45
N THR A 93 -4.00 -8.17 11.45
CA THR A 93 -3.94 -8.71 10.09
C THR A 93 -2.57 -9.30 9.71
N GLY A 94 -1.49 -8.92 10.40
CA GLY A 94 -0.11 -9.23 10.03
C GLY A 94 0.40 -8.49 8.78
N LEU A 95 -0.42 -7.65 8.14
CA LEU A 95 -0.04 -6.95 6.91
C LEU A 95 0.97 -5.85 7.20
N ILE A 96 2.17 -6.00 6.66
CA ILE A 96 3.30 -5.08 6.88
C ILE A 96 2.98 -3.63 6.48
N PHE A 97 2.10 -3.43 5.51
CA PHE A 97 1.65 -2.11 5.08
C PHE A 97 1.15 -1.24 6.25
N TYR A 98 0.32 -1.78 7.13
CA TYR A 98 -0.16 -1.04 8.29
C TYR A 98 0.96 -0.67 9.28
N ARG A 99 1.95 -1.54 9.42
CA ARG A 99 3.13 -1.26 10.24
C ARG A 99 3.95 -0.11 9.66
N LEU A 100 4.19 -0.12 8.36
CA LEU A 100 4.93 0.92 7.66
C LEU A 100 4.19 2.26 7.70
N ASN A 101 2.86 2.26 7.57
CA ASN A 101 2.04 3.45 7.73
C ASN A 101 2.16 4.07 9.14
N GLN A 102 2.14 3.25 10.17
CA GLN A 102 2.40 3.71 11.53
C GLN A 102 3.78 4.36 11.63
N ILE A 103 4.81 3.70 11.13
CA ILE A 103 6.19 4.18 11.18
C ILE A 103 6.33 5.50 10.44
N ASN A 104 5.72 5.62 9.26
CA ASN A 104 5.70 6.84 8.46
C ASN A 104 5.17 8.03 9.28
N ILE A 105 3.98 7.89 9.90
CA ILE A 105 3.39 8.93 10.75
C ILE A 105 4.32 9.29 11.92
N MET A 106 4.88 8.28 12.60
CA MET A 106 5.75 8.49 13.76
C MET A 106 7.05 9.19 13.37
N ALA A 107 7.67 8.80 12.26
CA ALA A 107 8.94 9.35 11.81
C ALA A 107 8.80 10.79 11.31
N HIS A 108 7.79 11.08 10.48
CA HIS A 108 7.54 12.44 9.99
C HIS A 108 7.33 13.46 11.11
N ASN A 109 6.68 13.08 12.19
CA ASN A 109 6.33 13.98 13.29
C ASN A 109 7.33 13.92 14.45
N GLY A 110 8.10 12.86 14.57
CA GLY A 110 9.04 12.63 15.68
C GLY A 110 10.23 13.58 15.72
N PHE A 111 10.54 14.23 14.60
CA PHE A 111 11.58 15.25 14.55
C PHE A 111 11.23 16.51 15.37
N SER A 112 9.97 16.89 15.37
CA SER A 112 9.48 18.11 16.03
C SER A 112 8.73 17.86 17.33
N ASP A 113 8.27 16.64 17.59
CA ASP A 113 7.41 16.32 18.74
C ASP A 113 7.78 14.96 19.37
N PRO A 114 8.25 14.95 20.64
CA PRO A 114 8.64 13.73 21.36
C PRO A 114 7.49 12.71 21.55
N SER A 115 6.25 13.10 21.34
CA SER A 115 5.11 12.16 21.41
C SER A 115 5.08 11.15 20.27
N PHE A 116 5.80 11.44 19.17
CA PHE A 116 5.95 10.59 18.01
C PHE A 116 7.30 9.86 18.01
N GLN A 117 7.58 9.10 19.07
CA GLN A 117 8.85 8.40 19.18
C GLN A 117 8.91 7.18 18.26
N THR A 118 10.05 7.03 17.60
CA THR A 118 10.40 5.84 16.82
C THR A 118 11.29 4.90 17.63
N THR A 119 11.30 3.63 17.27
CA THR A 119 12.05 2.59 17.97
C THR A 119 13.04 1.88 17.03
N PRO A 120 14.12 1.25 17.54
CA PRO A 120 15.02 0.43 16.72
C PRO A 120 14.31 -0.68 15.93
N ALA A 121 13.23 -1.24 16.49
CA ALA A 121 12.41 -2.24 15.79
C ALA A 121 11.72 -1.64 14.55
N MET A 122 11.24 -0.41 14.62
CA MET A 122 10.65 0.30 13.47
C MET A 122 11.67 0.48 12.35
N LYS A 123 12.90 0.87 12.68
CA LYS A 123 14.01 0.93 11.72
C LYS A 123 14.22 -0.42 11.02
N THR A 124 14.28 -1.50 11.78
CA THR A 124 14.47 -2.85 11.23
C THR A 124 13.34 -3.24 10.28
N ASP A 125 12.09 -2.91 10.61
CA ASP A 125 10.93 -3.21 9.77
C ASP A 125 11.00 -2.47 8.42
N VAL A 126 11.32 -1.16 8.44
CA VAL A 126 11.50 -0.35 7.22
C VAL A 126 12.65 -0.90 6.37
N MET A 127 13.81 -1.16 6.99
CA MET A 127 14.97 -1.70 6.30
C MET A 127 14.66 -3.02 5.59
N ARG A 128 13.96 -3.92 6.27
CA ARG A 128 13.56 -5.22 5.72
C ARG A 128 12.61 -5.05 4.54
N TYR A 129 11.68 -4.11 4.60
CA TYR A 129 10.76 -3.82 3.53
C TYR A 129 11.49 -3.24 2.32
N LEU A 130 12.22 -2.14 2.48
CA LEU A 130 12.89 -1.43 1.39
C LEU A 130 13.91 -2.29 0.63
N LYS A 131 14.59 -3.23 1.32
CA LYS A 131 15.50 -4.20 0.68
C LYS A 131 14.81 -5.19 -0.24
N ARG A 132 13.52 -5.44 -0.07
CA ARG A 132 12.75 -6.42 -0.85
C ARG A 132 12.09 -5.81 -2.08
N ILE A 133 11.86 -4.51 -2.07
CA ILE A 133 11.16 -3.83 -3.16
C ILE A 133 12.16 -3.55 -4.28
N LYS A 134 11.84 -4.02 -5.49
CA LYS A 134 12.67 -3.83 -6.68
C LYS A 134 12.50 -2.44 -7.30
N HIS A 135 11.29 -1.91 -7.27
CA HIS A 135 10.94 -0.61 -7.83
C HIS A 135 10.29 0.25 -6.75
N TRP A 136 10.84 1.43 -6.52
CA TRP A 136 10.32 2.37 -5.54
C TRP A 136 9.32 3.31 -6.20
N GLY A 137 8.13 3.39 -5.64
CA GLY A 137 7.13 4.41 -5.95
C GLY A 137 7.20 5.59 -4.98
N LEU A 138 6.23 6.50 -5.09
CA LEU A 138 6.13 7.66 -4.21
C LEU A 138 6.02 7.28 -2.73
N TYR A 139 5.35 6.18 -2.43
CA TYR A 139 5.20 5.69 -1.06
C TYR A 139 6.54 5.27 -0.45
N GLU A 140 7.35 4.51 -1.18
CA GLU A 140 8.66 4.06 -0.70
C GLU A 140 9.63 5.23 -0.54
N LEU A 141 9.57 6.21 -1.43
CA LEU A 141 10.35 7.43 -1.36
C LEU A 141 9.96 8.28 -0.13
N ASP A 142 8.66 8.47 0.10
CA ASP A 142 8.14 9.19 1.25
C ASP A 142 8.49 8.48 2.56
N LEU A 143 8.28 7.15 2.62
CA LEU A 143 8.65 6.33 3.77
C LEU A 143 10.15 6.43 4.07
N PHE A 144 11.00 6.34 3.04
CA PHE A 144 12.45 6.46 3.19
C PHE A 144 12.83 7.85 3.69
N ALA A 145 12.31 8.91 3.07
CA ALA A 145 12.56 10.29 3.48
C ALA A 145 12.14 10.55 4.93
N ALA A 146 10.95 10.10 5.32
CA ALA A 146 10.46 10.21 6.70
C ALA A 146 11.37 9.50 7.71
N THR A 147 11.93 8.36 7.31
CA THR A 147 12.74 7.51 8.21
C THR A 147 14.23 7.75 8.13
N LEU A 148 14.71 8.68 7.32
CA LEU A 148 16.15 9.02 7.22
C LEU A 148 16.82 9.29 8.56
N VAL A 149 16.10 9.93 9.48
CA VAL A 149 16.58 10.22 10.84
C VAL A 149 16.88 8.96 11.67
N LEU A 150 16.34 7.82 11.25
CA LEU A 150 16.58 6.53 11.90
C LEU A 150 17.86 5.84 11.40
N PHE A 151 18.43 6.31 10.29
CA PHE A 151 19.61 5.73 9.66
C PHE A 151 20.86 6.53 10.01
N ASP A 152 21.97 5.84 10.23
CA ASP A 152 23.27 6.50 10.29
C ASP A 152 23.72 6.91 8.87
N SER A 153 24.73 7.79 8.80
CA SER A 153 25.22 8.35 7.53
C SER A 153 25.70 7.27 6.54
N LYS A 154 26.30 6.18 7.01
CA LYS A 154 26.76 5.07 6.16
C LYS A 154 25.59 4.28 5.58
N GLN A 155 24.55 4.08 6.35
CA GLN A 155 23.34 3.38 5.90
C GLN A 155 22.56 4.22 4.88
N SER A 156 22.41 5.52 5.13
CA SER A 156 21.75 6.44 4.19
C SER A 156 22.43 6.46 2.81
N VAL A 157 23.77 6.54 2.78
CA VAL A 157 24.55 6.53 1.53
C VAL A 157 24.40 5.20 0.80
N SER A 158 24.42 4.06 1.50
CA SER A 158 24.24 2.73 0.89
C SER A 158 22.90 2.60 0.18
N TYR A 159 21.82 3.18 0.72
CA TYR A 159 20.50 3.13 0.10
C TYR A 159 20.35 4.05 -1.09
N THR A 160 20.89 5.25 -1.05
CA THR A 160 20.87 6.17 -2.19
C THR A 160 21.63 5.58 -3.39
N HIS A 161 22.74 4.90 -3.19
CA HIS A 161 23.46 4.22 -4.27
C HIS A 161 22.76 3.00 -4.84
N LEU A 162 21.97 2.29 -4.03
CA LEU A 162 21.23 1.10 -4.51
C LEU A 162 19.93 1.46 -5.25
N THR A 163 19.37 2.63 -5.00
CA THR A 163 18.02 2.99 -5.46
C THR A 163 17.97 4.05 -6.55
N LEU A 164 18.93 4.97 -6.60
CA LEU A 164 18.99 6.01 -7.64
C LEU A 164 19.04 5.46 -9.08
N PRO A 165 19.76 4.37 -9.41
CA PRO A 165 19.72 3.81 -10.77
C PRO A 165 18.38 3.21 -11.17
N THR A 166 17.53 2.85 -10.21
CA THR A 166 16.24 2.19 -10.45
C THR A 166 15.10 3.19 -10.61
N ILE A 167 15.24 4.39 -10.09
CA ILE A 167 14.24 5.48 -10.14
C ILE A 167 14.36 6.29 -11.46
N LEU A 168 15.53 6.26 -12.11
CA LEU A 168 15.84 7.05 -13.31
C LEU A 168 15.69 6.24 -14.62
N ARG A 169 15.04 5.10 -14.59
CA ARG A 169 14.68 4.32 -15.79
C ARG A 169 13.13 4.27 -15.87
#